data_fd5b4d47dabd2e1fcf74643fbaee8394
#
_entry.id   fd5b4d47dabd2e1fcf74643fbaee8394
#
_cell.length_a   1.000
_cell.length_b   1.000
_cell.length_c   1.000
_cell.angle_alpha   90.00
_cell.angle_beta   90.00
_cell.angle_gamma   90.00
#
_symmetry.space_group_name_H-M   'P 1'
#
loop_
_entity.id
_entity.type
_entity.pdbx_description
1 polymer ?
#
loop_
_entity_poly.entity_id
_entity_poly.type
_entity_poly.pdbx_seq_one_letter_code
_entity_poly.pdbx_strand_id
1 'polypeptide(L)'
;GKNISQRLIFLIKLPLIFFQVISIIISRNISSTVCFGGFITVPVGFASIITFKKLYLHEQNSVVGSSNKLLSIFAKKIFTAFPISKNKKFFSVGNPANTQNKKAIDIFKNDNLNILVTGGSQGADFINKNIPTALNNLDAELNVIHQCGLNKTQNVSKYGLTINASIFEFIDNLDEYIEWCDFAICRCGA
;
A
#
# COMPACT_ATOMS: atom_id res chain seq x y z
N GLY A 1 -10.59 -11.51 9.06
CA GLY A 1 -10.79 -10.60 10.18
C GLY A 1 -9.79 -10.90 11.27
N LYS A 2 -9.06 -9.90 11.79
CA LYS A 2 -8.15 -10.11 12.92
C LYS A 2 -8.96 -10.57 14.13
N ASN A 3 -8.52 -11.66 14.77
CA ASN A 3 -9.14 -12.21 15.99
C ASN A 3 -9.28 -11.13 17.08
N ILE A 4 -10.38 -11.17 17.83
CA ILE A 4 -10.68 -10.23 18.92
C ILE A 4 -9.51 -10.17 19.92
N SER A 5 -8.84 -11.30 20.20
CA SER A 5 -7.63 -11.39 21.04
C SER A 5 -6.48 -10.50 20.52
N GLN A 6 -6.24 -10.45 19.22
CA GLN A 6 -5.17 -9.61 18.65
C GLN A 6 -5.48 -8.11 18.77
N ARG A 7 -6.75 -7.74 18.68
CA ARG A 7 -7.17 -6.35 18.92
C ARG A 7 -7.00 -5.94 20.38
N LEU A 8 -7.31 -6.85 21.32
CA LEU A 8 -7.15 -6.60 22.75
C LEU A 8 -5.67 -6.44 23.14
N ILE A 9 -4.80 -7.33 22.63
CA ILE A 9 -3.34 -7.25 22.83
C ILE A 9 -2.78 -5.94 22.30
N PHE A 10 -3.29 -5.50 21.14
CA PHE A 10 -2.85 -4.22 20.55
C PHE A 10 -3.25 -3.02 21.41
N LEU A 11 -4.48 -3.00 21.96
CA LEU A 11 -4.95 -1.93 22.83
C LEU A 11 -4.11 -1.83 24.12
N ILE A 12 -3.69 -2.97 24.68
CA ILE A 12 -2.82 -3.02 25.86
C ILE A 12 -1.41 -2.49 25.53
N LYS A 13 -0.92 -2.71 24.32
CA LYS A 13 0.41 -2.24 23.87
C LYS A 13 0.44 -0.76 23.49
N LEU A 14 -0.69 -0.12 23.21
CA LEU A 14 -0.74 1.29 22.79
C LEU A 14 -0.06 2.25 23.77
N PRO A 15 -0.26 2.16 25.11
CA PRO A 15 0.44 3.01 26.05
C PRO A 15 1.97 2.83 26.02
N LEU A 16 2.45 1.59 25.88
CA LEU A 16 3.88 1.30 25.79
C LEU A 16 4.48 1.94 24.53
N ILE A 17 3.81 1.78 23.39
CA ILE A 17 4.22 2.41 22.12
C ILE A 17 4.26 3.94 22.28
N PHE A 18 3.26 4.53 22.92
CA PHE A 18 3.20 5.96 23.16
C PHE A 18 4.42 6.47 23.94
N PHE A 19 4.76 5.84 25.06
CA PHE A 19 5.94 6.21 25.85
C PHE A 19 7.26 5.97 25.11
N GLN A 20 7.37 4.88 24.34
CA GLN A 20 8.51 4.64 23.48
C GLN A 20 8.69 5.75 22.44
N VAL A 21 7.61 6.19 21.80
CA VAL A 21 7.64 7.28 20.82
C VAL A 21 8.08 8.60 21.48
N ILE A 22 7.56 8.93 22.67
CA ILE A 22 8.01 10.11 23.43
C ILE A 22 9.52 10.04 23.68
N SER A 23 10.02 8.89 24.16
CA SER A 23 11.44 8.68 24.40
C SER A 23 12.28 8.89 23.12
N ILE A 24 11.83 8.36 21.98
CA ILE A 24 12.48 8.56 20.68
C ILE A 24 12.47 10.03 20.26
N ILE A 25 11.33 10.72 20.38
CA ILE A 25 11.21 12.15 20.02
C ILE A 25 12.19 12.98 20.82
N ILE A 26 12.30 12.74 22.12
CA ILE A 26 13.17 13.51 23.01
C ILE A 26 14.65 13.13 22.78
N SER A 27 15.00 11.84 22.83
CA SER A 27 16.38 11.36 22.74
C SER A 27 17.03 11.66 21.38
N ARG A 28 16.23 11.66 20.31
CA ARG A 28 16.70 11.95 18.95
C ARG A 28 16.49 13.42 18.54
N ASN A 29 16.04 14.25 19.44
CA ASN A 29 15.74 15.68 19.20
C ASN A 29 14.91 15.91 17.92
N ILE A 30 13.85 15.10 17.75
CA ILE A 30 12.97 15.19 16.57
C ILE A 30 12.20 16.50 16.61
N SER A 31 12.24 17.29 15.55
CA SER A 31 11.57 18.57 15.43
C SER A 31 10.16 18.48 14.86
N SER A 32 9.88 17.44 14.07
CA SER A 32 8.57 17.23 13.43
C SER A 32 8.34 15.77 13.10
N THR A 33 7.08 15.37 13.03
CA THR A 33 6.64 14.03 12.64
C THR A 33 5.69 14.09 11.46
N VAL A 34 5.76 13.10 10.59
CA VAL A 34 4.83 12.89 9.48
C VAL A 34 4.15 11.54 9.69
N CYS A 35 2.82 11.53 9.70
CA CYS A 35 2.03 10.32 9.89
C CYS A 35 1.23 9.99 8.62
N PHE A 36 1.27 8.72 8.20
CA PHE A 36 0.65 8.23 6.98
C PHE A 36 -0.66 7.45 7.22
N GLY A 37 -1.27 7.61 8.38
CA GLY A 37 -2.47 6.85 8.74
C GLY A 37 -2.17 5.49 9.39
N GLY A 38 -3.22 4.71 9.62
CA GLY A 38 -3.13 3.43 10.30
C GLY A 38 -3.10 3.55 11.84
N PHE A 39 -3.01 2.42 12.51
CA PHE A 39 -3.15 2.36 13.98
C PHE A 39 -2.00 3.03 14.73
N ILE A 40 -0.78 2.97 14.23
CA ILE A 40 0.41 3.57 14.84
C ILE A 40 0.38 5.10 14.77
N THR A 41 -0.30 5.67 13.81
CA THR A 41 -0.46 7.12 13.65
C THR A 41 -1.02 7.77 14.91
N VAL A 42 -1.95 7.11 15.61
CA VAL A 42 -2.59 7.68 16.80
C VAL A 42 -1.59 7.92 17.93
N PRO A 43 -0.87 6.91 18.45
CA PRO A 43 0.12 7.13 19.52
C PRO A 43 1.26 8.07 19.08
N VAL A 44 1.72 8.00 17.84
CA VAL A 44 2.77 8.88 17.32
C VAL A 44 2.29 10.34 17.26
N GLY A 45 1.07 10.57 16.77
CA GLY A 45 0.47 11.89 16.69
C GLY A 45 0.30 12.52 18.06
N PHE A 46 -0.25 11.79 19.04
CA PHE A 46 -0.40 12.30 20.41
C PHE A 46 0.95 12.52 21.10
N ALA A 47 1.94 11.65 20.92
CA ALA A 47 3.28 11.87 21.44
C ALA A 47 3.89 13.16 20.88
N SER A 48 3.70 13.44 19.59
CA SER A 48 4.16 14.68 18.96
C SER A 48 3.48 15.91 19.55
N ILE A 49 2.18 15.84 19.80
CA ILE A 49 1.39 16.95 20.41
C ILE A 49 1.89 17.22 21.82
N ILE A 50 2.04 16.19 22.67
CA ILE A 50 2.46 16.34 24.06
C ILE A 50 3.90 16.85 24.18
N THR A 51 4.76 16.47 23.23
CA THR A 51 6.15 16.97 23.17
C THR A 51 6.29 18.30 22.41
N PHE A 52 5.17 18.95 22.08
CA PHE A 52 5.13 20.23 21.35
C PHE A 52 5.88 20.20 20.01
N LYS A 53 5.88 19.07 19.33
CA LYS A 53 6.51 18.92 18.01
C LYS A 53 5.50 19.16 16.90
N LYS A 54 6.00 19.59 15.73
CA LYS A 54 5.14 19.83 14.56
C LYS A 54 4.61 18.49 14.04
N LEU A 55 3.29 18.35 13.98
CA LEU A 55 2.62 17.19 13.40
C LEU A 55 2.16 17.50 11.97
N TYR A 56 2.53 16.65 11.04
CA TYR A 56 2.05 16.63 9.67
C TYR A 56 1.37 15.30 9.41
N LEU A 57 0.34 15.30 8.57
CA LEU A 57 -0.36 14.09 8.14
C LEU A 57 -0.25 13.94 6.63
N HIS A 58 -0.23 12.72 6.16
CA HIS A 58 -0.40 12.39 4.75
C HIS A 58 -1.56 11.40 4.60
N GLU A 59 -2.50 11.70 3.69
CA GLU A 59 -3.63 10.83 3.37
C GLU A 59 -3.49 10.32 1.94
N GLN A 60 -3.33 9.01 1.81
CA GLN A 60 -3.17 8.34 0.53
C GLN A 60 -4.49 8.07 -0.18
N ASN A 61 -5.59 8.02 0.58
CA ASN A 61 -6.91 7.67 0.07
C ASN A 61 -7.71 8.89 -0.36
N SER A 62 -8.75 8.66 -1.17
CA SER A 62 -9.73 9.68 -1.53
C SER A 62 -10.67 10.07 -0.36
N VAL A 63 -10.64 9.31 0.73
CA VAL A 63 -11.40 9.57 1.96
C VAL A 63 -10.44 9.57 3.14
N VAL A 64 -10.57 10.59 4.01
CA VAL A 64 -9.72 10.71 5.19
C VAL A 64 -9.94 9.54 6.16
N GLY A 65 -8.90 8.76 6.42
CA GLY A 65 -8.92 7.67 7.37
C GLY A 65 -9.17 8.13 8.81
N SER A 66 -9.74 7.26 9.66
CA SER A 66 -10.16 7.60 11.02
C SER A 66 -9.03 8.18 11.88
N SER A 67 -7.81 7.64 11.78
CA SER A 67 -6.63 8.14 12.52
C SER A 67 -6.24 9.54 12.09
N ASN A 68 -6.20 9.80 10.76
CA ASN A 68 -5.90 11.10 10.21
C ASN A 68 -7.00 12.11 10.54
N LYS A 69 -8.27 11.69 10.50
CA LYS A 69 -9.41 12.54 10.90
C LYS A 69 -9.31 12.98 12.35
N LEU A 70 -8.97 12.06 13.26
CA LEU A 70 -8.79 12.35 14.69
C LEU A 70 -7.68 13.39 14.91
N LEU A 71 -6.55 13.24 14.23
CA LEU A 71 -5.37 14.09 14.42
C LEU A 71 -5.37 15.35 13.56
N SER A 72 -6.30 15.50 12.63
CA SER A 72 -6.38 16.62 11.69
C SER A 72 -6.50 17.99 12.37
N ILE A 73 -7.14 18.03 13.54
CA ILE A 73 -7.33 19.26 14.34
C ILE A 73 -5.96 19.80 14.79
N PHE A 74 -5.05 18.90 15.21
CA PHE A 74 -3.74 19.20 15.76
C PHE A 74 -2.65 19.34 14.69
N ALA A 75 -2.89 18.80 13.50
CA ALA A 75 -1.91 18.84 12.42
C ALA A 75 -1.66 20.25 11.92
N LYS A 76 -0.38 20.58 11.67
CA LYS A 76 0.03 21.85 11.07
C LYS A 76 -0.38 21.92 9.60
N LYS A 77 -0.18 20.83 8.85
CA LYS A 77 -0.61 20.64 7.47
C LYS A 77 -1.00 19.17 7.23
N ILE A 78 -1.87 18.97 6.27
CA ILE A 78 -2.33 17.66 5.83
C ILE A 78 -2.06 17.57 4.34
N PHE A 79 -1.14 16.72 3.96
CA PHE A 79 -0.83 16.40 2.57
C PHE A 79 -1.78 15.29 2.10
N THR A 80 -2.23 15.36 0.87
CA THR A 80 -3.20 14.39 0.35
C THR A 80 -2.83 13.95 -1.06
N ALA A 81 -3.11 12.69 -1.38
CA ALA A 81 -2.93 12.17 -2.72
C ALA A 81 -3.95 12.76 -3.70
N PHE A 82 -5.17 13.02 -3.20
CA PHE A 82 -6.30 13.51 -3.97
C PHE A 82 -6.81 14.85 -3.40
N PRO A 83 -7.46 15.71 -4.18
CA PRO A 83 -8.04 16.96 -3.72
C PRO A 83 -9.34 16.72 -2.93
N ILE A 84 -9.21 16.26 -1.67
CA ILE A 84 -10.34 15.81 -0.83
C ILE A 84 -10.97 16.92 0.02
N SER A 85 -10.37 18.11 0.08
CA SER A 85 -10.89 19.21 0.89
C SER A 85 -10.44 20.57 0.37
N LYS A 86 -11.33 21.58 0.49
CA LYS A 86 -11.02 22.99 0.22
C LYS A 86 -10.43 23.72 1.43
N ASN A 87 -10.25 23.06 2.57
CA ASN A 87 -9.67 23.67 3.76
C ASN A 87 -8.18 23.98 3.53
N LYS A 88 -7.73 25.17 3.92
CA LYS A 88 -6.35 25.67 3.76
C LYS A 88 -5.28 24.80 4.45
N LYS A 89 -5.65 23.88 5.34
CA LYS A 89 -4.73 22.91 5.93
C LYS A 89 -4.40 21.75 4.98
N PHE A 90 -5.21 21.50 3.94
CA PHE A 90 -5.09 20.38 3.03
C PHE A 90 -4.34 20.80 1.77
N PHE A 91 -3.32 20.03 1.40
CA PHE A 91 -2.47 20.25 0.24
C PHE A 91 -2.44 18.98 -0.61
N SER A 92 -3.00 19.02 -1.81
CA SER A 92 -2.91 17.91 -2.74
C SER A 92 -1.52 17.87 -3.38
N VAL A 93 -0.77 16.80 -3.08
CA VAL A 93 0.65 16.64 -3.48
C VAL A 93 0.92 15.30 -4.16
N GLY A 94 -0.10 14.44 -4.30
CA GLY A 94 0.06 13.06 -4.77
C GLY A 94 0.57 12.11 -3.68
N ASN A 95 0.71 10.83 -4.04
CA ASN A 95 1.37 9.84 -3.20
C ASN A 95 2.88 9.87 -3.45
N PRO A 96 3.71 9.66 -2.39
CA PRO A 96 5.13 9.42 -2.59
C PRO A 96 5.33 8.18 -3.47
N ALA A 97 6.01 8.35 -4.58
CA ALA A 97 6.35 7.29 -5.51
C ALA A 97 7.86 7.22 -5.71
N ASN A 98 8.37 6.03 -6.00
CA ASN A 98 9.76 5.87 -6.38
C ASN A 98 9.89 6.28 -7.86
N THR A 99 10.55 7.41 -8.10
CA THR A 99 10.72 7.98 -9.45
C THR A 99 12.04 7.58 -10.11
N GLN A 100 12.73 6.57 -9.61
CA GLN A 100 13.94 6.10 -10.27
C GLN A 100 13.57 5.43 -11.59
N ASN A 101 14.02 5.98 -12.69
CA ASN A 101 13.95 5.36 -14.02
C ASN A 101 14.71 4.03 -13.98
N LYS A 102 14.01 2.93 -13.84
CA LYS A 102 14.54 1.59 -13.96
C LYS A 102 14.29 1.10 -15.38
N LYS A 103 15.22 0.33 -15.92
CA LYS A 103 15.03 -0.29 -17.23
C LYS A 103 13.86 -1.26 -17.14
N ALA A 104 12.95 -1.17 -18.12
CA ALA A 104 11.89 -2.16 -18.29
C ALA A 104 12.49 -3.57 -18.38
N ILE A 105 11.86 -4.52 -17.70
CA ILE A 105 12.29 -5.92 -17.72
C ILE A 105 11.70 -6.57 -18.97
N ASP A 106 12.53 -7.17 -19.80
CA ASP A 106 12.08 -8.00 -20.92
C ASP A 106 12.09 -9.48 -20.48
N ILE A 107 10.97 -9.93 -19.91
CA ILE A 107 10.83 -11.30 -19.42
C ILE A 107 10.34 -12.24 -20.54
N PHE A 108 9.47 -11.75 -21.40
CA PHE A 108 8.90 -12.49 -22.53
C PHE A 108 9.34 -11.86 -23.84
N LYS A 109 10.02 -12.63 -24.68
CA LYS A 109 10.55 -12.17 -25.97
C LYS A 109 9.51 -12.36 -27.09
N ASN A 110 8.34 -11.78 -26.95
CA ASN A 110 7.29 -11.80 -27.96
C ASN A 110 6.46 -10.51 -27.89
N ASP A 111 5.63 -10.27 -28.91
CA ASP A 111 4.78 -9.08 -29.05
C ASP A 111 3.40 -9.25 -28.38
N ASN A 112 3.24 -10.24 -27.50
CA ASN A 112 1.99 -10.47 -26.80
C ASN A 112 1.74 -9.40 -25.74
N LEU A 113 0.47 -9.17 -25.42
CA LEU A 113 0.05 -8.21 -24.40
C LEU A 113 0.55 -8.61 -23.01
N ASN A 114 1.21 -7.68 -22.35
CA ASN A 114 1.82 -7.87 -21.03
C ASN A 114 0.87 -7.42 -19.92
N ILE A 115 0.51 -8.33 -19.04
CA ILE A 115 -0.45 -8.08 -17.96
C ILE A 115 0.21 -8.33 -16.60
N LEU A 116 0.20 -7.33 -15.74
CA LEU A 116 0.57 -7.45 -14.33
C LEU A 116 -0.69 -7.72 -13.49
N VAL A 117 -0.69 -8.83 -12.74
CA VAL A 117 -1.77 -9.17 -11.81
C VAL A 117 -1.24 -9.11 -10.38
N THR A 118 -1.81 -8.27 -9.52
CA THR A 118 -1.36 -8.17 -8.13
C THR A 118 -2.49 -7.90 -7.15
N GLY A 119 -2.51 -8.67 -6.07
CA GLY A 119 -3.36 -8.45 -4.90
C GLY A 119 -2.72 -7.61 -3.80
N GLY A 120 -1.55 -6.96 -4.10
CA GLY A 120 -0.68 -6.33 -3.12
C GLY A 120 0.23 -7.35 -2.41
N SER A 121 1.08 -6.89 -1.48
CA SER A 121 2.09 -7.72 -0.81
C SER A 121 1.53 -8.95 -0.07
N GLN A 122 0.27 -8.88 0.39
CA GLN A 122 -0.40 -10.01 1.07
C GLN A 122 -1.22 -10.88 0.11
N GLY A 123 -1.28 -10.51 -1.17
CA GLY A 123 -2.12 -11.17 -2.16
C GLY A 123 -3.62 -11.01 -1.88
N ALA A 124 -4.44 -11.37 -2.85
CA ALA A 124 -5.89 -11.37 -2.75
C ALA A 124 -6.47 -12.66 -3.34
N ASP A 125 -7.10 -13.48 -2.48
CA ASP A 125 -7.61 -14.79 -2.90
C ASP A 125 -8.67 -14.68 -4.01
N PHE A 126 -9.44 -13.58 -4.02
CA PHE A 126 -10.38 -13.31 -5.11
C PHE A 126 -9.65 -13.12 -6.46
N ILE A 127 -8.58 -12.33 -6.49
CA ILE A 127 -7.75 -12.09 -7.69
C ILE A 127 -7.09 -13.40 -8.11
N ASN A 128 -6.44 -14.10 -7.17
CA ASN A 128 -5.74 -15.35 -7.43
C ASN A 128 -6.66 -16.42 -8.07
N LYS A 129 -7.93 -16.43 -7.67
CA LYS A 129 -8.91 -17.42 -8.11
C LYS A 129 -9.60 -17.06 -9.42
N ASN A 130 -9.99 -15.80 -9.57
CA ASN A 130 -10.90 -15.41 -10.64
C ASN A 130 -10.18 -14.82 -11.87
N ILE A 131 -9.05 -14.11 -11.69
CA ILE A 131 -8.38 -13.48 -12.82
C ILE A 131 -7.81 -14.49 -13.82
N PRO A 132 -7.13 -15.59 -13.40
CA PRO A 132 -6.69 -16.60 -14.36
C PRO A 132 -7.86 -17.16 -15.17
N THR A 133 -8.98 -17.47 -14.51
CA THR A 133 -10.19 -18.00 -15.19
C THR A 133 -10.77 -16.99 -16.17
N ALA A 134 -10.79 -15.70 -15.81
CA ALA A 134 -11.29 -14.65 -16.70
C ALA A 134 -10.39 -14.47 -17.92
N LEU A 135 -9.07 -14.46 -17.74
CA LEU A 135 -8.10 -14.34 -18.84
C LEU A 135 -8.11 -15.55 -19.77
N ASN A 136 -8.35 -16.76 -19.25
CA ASN A 136 -8.48 -17.97 -20.05
C ASN A 136 -9.67 -17.95 -21.03
N ASN A 137 -10.66 -17.11 -20.77
CA ASN A 137 -11.81 -16.93 -21.66
C ASN A 137 -11.56 -15.92 -22.81
N LEU A 138 -10.38 -15.31 -22.83
CA LEU A 138 -9.99 -14.43 -23.93
C LEU A 138 -9.33 -15.27 -25.04
N ASP A 139 -9.72 -15.00 -26.28
CA ASP A 139 -9.09 -15.57 -27.46
C ASP A 139 -7.85 -14.74 -27.83
N ALA A 140 -6.85 -14.80 -26.96
CA ALA A 140 -5.61 -14.02 -27.11
C ALA A 140 -4.42 -14.74 -26.47
N GLU A 141 -3.24 -14.56 -27.08
CA GLU A 141 -1.98 -14.91 -26.45
C GLU A 141 -1.53 -13.80 -25.53
N LEU A 142 -1.27 -14.13 -24.26
CA LEU A 142 -0.96 -13.15 -23.22
C LEU A 142 0.32 -13.50 -22.46
N ASN A 143 1.04 -12.48 -22.04
CA ASN A 143 2.11 -12.58 -21.05
C ASN A 143 1.58 -12.10 -19.71
N VAL A 144 1.69 -12.90 -18.66
CA VAL A 144 1.15 -12.56 -17.33
C VAL A 144 2.23 -12.70 -16.27
N ILE A 145 2.42 -11.66 -15.50
CA ILE A 145 3.14 -11.69 -14.22
C ILE A 145 2.12 -11.59 -13.10
N HIS A 146 2.06 -12.61 -12.24
CA HIS A 146 1.06 -12.66 -11.16
C HIS A 146 1.72 -12.72 -9.78
N GLN A 147 1.62 -11.64 -9.01
CA GLN A 147 2.00 -11.62 -7.60
C GLN A 147 0.82 -12.08 -6.74
N CYS A 148 0.90 -13.29 -6.21
CA CYS A 148 -0.21 -13.95 -5.50
C CYS A 148 -0.22 -13.73 -3.98
N GLY A 149 0.89 -13.29 -3.38
CA GLY A 149 1.09 -13.16 -1.93
C GLY A 149 1.81 -14.38 -1.33
N LEU A 150 2.48 -14.14 -0.19
CA LEU A 150 3.27 -15.15 0.50
C LEU A 150 2.44 -16.41 0.83
N ASN A 151 2.98 -17.58 0.51
CA ASN A 151 2.37 -18.91 0.71
C ASN A 151 0.99 -19.08 0.03
N LYS A 152 0.77 -18.41 -1.12
CA LYS A 152 -0.53 -18.45 -1.82
C LYS A 152 -0.45 -18.92 -3.27
N THR A 153 0.65 -19.46 -3.73
CA THR A 153 0.80 -19.99 -5.08
C THR A 153 -0.23 -21.08 -5.39
N GLN A 154 -0.55 -21.92 -4.41
CA GLN A 154 -1.58 -22.97 -4.53
C GLN A 154 -3.02 -22.42 -4.65
N ASN A 155 -3.23 -21.14 -4.31
CA ASN A 155 -4.54 -20.49 -4.42
C ASN A 155 -4.78 -19.87 -5.79
N VAL A 156 -3.76 -19.86 -6.66
CA VAL A 156 -3.86 -19.34 -8.03
C VAL A 156 -4.47 -20.40 -8.92
N SER A 157 -5.58 -20.07 -9.59
CA SER A 157 -6.16 -20.93 -10.60
C SER A 157 -5.21 -21.10 -11.80
N LYS A 158 -5.31 -22.22 -12.51
CA LYS A 158 -4.43 -22.50 -13.65
C LYS A 158 -4.69 -21.54 -14.80
N TYR A 159 -3.61 -21.02 -15.37
CA TYR A 159 -3.63 -20.31 -16.64
C TYR A 159 -3.70 -21.31 -17.81
N GLY A 160 -4.37 -20.93 -18.87
CA GLY A 160 -4.51 -21.71 -20.10
C GLY A 160 -3.21 -21.76 -20.90
N LEU A 161 -3.19 -22.61 -21.92
CA LEU A 161 -2.00 -22.85 -22.77
C LEU A 161 -1.61 -21.65 -23.62
N THR A 162 -2.53 -20.75 -23.91
CA THR A 162 -2.31 -19.49 -24.66
C THR A 162 -1.70 -18.38 -23.81
N ILE A 163 -1.54 -18.61 -22.50
CA ILE A 163 -1.06 -17.60 -21.56
C ILE A 163 0.30 -18.00 -21.00
N ASN A 164 1.33 -17.21 -21.30
CA ASN A 164 2.65 -17.33 -20.68
C ASN A 164 2.61 -16.68 -19.29
N ALA A 165 2.40 -17.45 -18.24
CA ALA A 165 2.25 -16.93 -16.89
C ALA A 165 3.46 -17.24 -16.00
N SER A 166 3.98 -16.23 -15.32
CA SER A 166 4.95 -16.36 -14.23
C SER A 166 4.31 -15.92 -12.92
N ILE A 167 4.28 -16.81 -11.93
CA ILE A 167 3.61 -16.59 -10.64
C ILE A 167 4.67 -16.39 -9.57
N PHE A 168 4.57 -15.27 -8.84
CA PHE A 168 5.46 -14.90 -7.74
C PHE A 168 4.67 -14.75 -6.45
N GLU A 169 5.21 -15.22 -5.35
CA GLU A 169 4.66 -14.92 -4.03
C GLU A 169 4.82 -13.45 -3.67
N PHE A 170 5.99 -12.90 -3.98
CA PHE A 170 6.31 -11.50 -3.73
C PHE A 170 7.29 -10.99 -4.79
N ILE A 171 7.15 -9.73 -5.16
CA ILE A 171 8.01 -9.02 -6.12
C ILE A 171 8.62 -7.84 -5.39
N ASP A 172 9.96 -7.84 -5.22
CA ASP A 172 10.67 -6.78 -4.52
C ASP A 172 10.63 -5.44 -5.26
N ASN A 173 10.79 -5.48 -6.59
CA ASN A 173 10.83 -4.30 -7.45
C ASN A 173 9.57 -4.21 -8.33
N LEU A 174 8.41 -4.06 -7.73
CA LEU A 174 7.14 -4.02 -8.46
C LEU A 174 7.10 -2.91 -9.52
N ASP A 175 7.82 -1.80 -9.31
CA ASP A 175 7.90 -0.67 -10.24
C ASP A 175 8.41 -1.10 -11.62
N GLU A 176 9.34 -2.05 -11.70
CA GLU A 176 9.88 -2.57 -12.97
C GLU A 176 8.80 -3.32 -13.77
N TYR A 177 7.93 -4.05 -13.07
CA TYR A 177 6.83 -4.78 -13.68
C TYR A 177 5.65 -3.87 -14.04
N ILE A 178 5.48 -2.76 -13.34
CA ILE A 178 4.52 -1.72 -13.72
C ILE A 178 4.95 -1.03 -15.02
N GLU A 179 6.25 -0.78 -15.21
CA GLU A 179 6.78 -0.22 -16.46
C GLU A 179 6.74 -1.23 -17.61
N TRP A 180 6.87 -2.52 -17.32
CA TRP A 180 6.81 -3.60 -18.30
C TRP A 180 5.40 -3.87 -18.81
N CYS A 181 4.37 -3.73 -17.99
CA CYS A 181 3.02 -4.15 -18.35
C CYS A 181 2.27 -3.11 -19.19
N ASP A 182 1.47 -3.59 -20.14
CA ASP A 182 0.49 -2.77 -20.87
C ASP A 182 -0.75 -2.52 -20.00
N PHE A 183 -1.13 -3.50 -19.14
CA PHE A 183 -2.24 -3.41 -18.20
C PHE A 183 -1.87 -3.98 -16.82
N ALA A 184 -2.34 -3.31 -15.77
CA ALA A 184 -2.27 -3.84 -14.42
C ALA A 184 -3.67 -4.16 -13.89
N ILE A 185 -3.87 -5.40 -13.42
CA ILE A 185 -5.08 -5.83 -12.71
C ILE A 185 -4.73 -5.90 -11.23
N CYS A 186 -5.26 -4.97 -10.46
CA CYS A 186 -4.92 -4.87 -9.05
C CYS A 186 -6.15 -4.53 -8.19
N ARG A 187 -5.98 -4.60 -6.88
CA ARG A 187 -6.97 -4.05 -5.94
C ARG A 187 -6.86 -2.53 -5.95
N CYS A 188 -7.99 -1.83 -6.08
CA CYS A 188 -8.05 -0.43 -5.72
C CYS A 188 -7.89 -0.35 -4.19
N GLY A 189 -6.86 0.23 -3.71
CA GLY A 189 -6.64 0.34 -2.29
C GLY A 189 -5.47 1.21 -1.95
N ALA A 190 -5.43 1.53 -0.72
CA ALA A 190 -4.50 2.37 -0.07
C ALA A 190 -3.10 1.80 -0.03
#